data_1b131248ab453060d3113e0756a61a63
#
_entry.id   1b131248ab453060d3113e0756a61a63
#
_cell.length_a   1.000
_cell.length_b   1.000
_cell.length_c   1.000
_cell.angle_alpha   90.00
_cell.angle_beta   90.00
_cell.angle_gamma   90.00
#
_symmetry.space_group_name_H-M   'P 1'
#
loop_
_entity.id
_entity.type
_entity.pdbx_description
1 polymer ?
#
loop_
_entity_poly.entity_id
_entity_poly.type
_entity_poly.pdbx_seq_one_letter_code
_entity_poly.pdbx_strand_id
1 'polypeptide(L)'
;YALRVDGDSTIRQHVYDIVRGKDWPGPYNGRVLRNDFVEKWRDHEAELAEHLDQARSDYQAGVAAEDYRVANVIVGEGIGRVRHIESAADIVHSMVAQATAINPTYQGAKTCH
;
A
#
# COMPACT_ATOMS: atom_id res chain seq x y z
N TYR A 1 -9.41 -5.75 -4.39
CA TYR A 1 -9.78 -4.40 -3.92
C TYR A 1 -8.83 -3.32 -4.47
N ALA A 2 -7.54 -3.45 -4.26
CA ALA A 2 -6.54 -2.45 -4.66
C ALA A 2 -6.54 -2.08 -6.16
N LEU A 3 -6.93 -3.00 -7.04
CA LEU A 3 -7.00 -2.75 -8.49
C LEU A 3 -8.09 -1.74 -8.93
N ARG A 4 -8.96 -1.33 -8.00
CA ARG A 4 -10.10 -0.43 -8.27
C ARG A 4 -9.87 0.99 -7.79
N VAL A 5 -8.70 1.29 -7.26
CA VAL A 5 -8.36 2.57 -6.66
C VAL A 5 -7.20 3.24 -7.40
N ASP A 6 -7.05 4.52 -7.22
CA ASP A 6 -5.94 5.32 -7.76
C ASP A 6 -4.99 5.81 -6.67
N GLY A 7 -3.91 6.46 -7.07
CA GLY A 7 -2.89 6.96 -6.15
C GLY A 7 -3.37 8.08 -5.23
N ASP A 8 -4.39 8.84 -5.66
CA ASP A 8 -4.98 9.94 -4.88
C ASP A 8 -5.82 9.42 -3.72
N SER A 9 -6.24 8.15 -3.79
CA SER A 9 -6.93 7.44 -2.71
C SER A 9 -5.98 6.94 -1.62
N THR A 10 -4.71 7.28 -1.67
CA THR A 10 -3.70 6.85 -0.70
C THR A 10 -3.32 7.96 0.27
N ILE A 11 -2.88 7.58 1.46
CA ILE A 11 -2.42 8.53 2.48
C ILE A 11 -1.28 7.94 3.30
N ARG A 12 -0.29 8.78 3.65
CA ARG A 12 0.70 8.45 4.69
C ARG A 12 0.10 8.68 6.07
N GLN A 13 0.36 7.76 6.99
CA GLN A 13 -0.27 7.81 8.31
C GLN A 13 0.49 6.97 9.35
N HIS A 14 0.24 7.24 10.63
CA HIS A 14 0.74 6.48 11.77
C HIS A 14 -0.35 5.63 12.46
N VAL A 15 -1.61 5.79 12.09
CA VAL A 15 -2.76 5.16 12.75
C VAL A 15 -2.58 3.64 12.87
N TYR A 16 -2.26 2.98 11.77
CA TYR A 16 -2.07 1.53 11.77
C TYR A 16 -0.80 1.09 12.47
N ASP A 17 0.22 1.92 12.52
CA ASP A 17 1.45 1.62 13.27
C ASP A 17 1.14 1.60 14.77
N ILE A 18 0.39 2.58 15.26
CA ILE A 18 -0.07 2.65 16.66
C ILE A 18 -0.92 1.44 17.01
N VAL A 19 -1.96 1.15 16.21
CA VAL A 19 -2.89 0.04 16.47
C VAL A 19 -2.17 -1.32 16.45
N ARG A 20 -1.20 -1.49 15.55
CA ARG A 20 -0.42 -2.71 15.42
C ARG A 20 0.76 -2.79 16.38
N GLY A 21 1.02 -1.75 17.15
CA GLY A 21 2.16 -1.68 18.05
C GLY A 21 3.51 -1.68 17.33
N LYS A 22 3.59 -1.03 16.16
CA LYS A 22 4.81 -0.88 15.38
C LYS A 22 5.47 0.45 15.70
N ASP A 23 6.69 0.37 16.19
CA ASP A 23 7.51 1.54 16.50
C ASP A 23 8.49 1.80 15.35
N TRP A 24 8.15 2.74 14.49
CA TRP A 24 8.99 3.16 13.38
C TRP A 24 9.86 4.34 13.81
N PRO A 25 11.16 4.37 13.44
CA PRO A 25 12.02 5.48 13.75
C PRO A 25 11.56 6.78 13.08
N GLY A 26 11.42 7.85 13.89
CA GLY A 26 11.29 9.23 13.45
C GLY A 26 10.27 9.49 12.33
N PRO A 27 10.72 9.95 11.14
CA PRO A 27 9.82 10.42 10.10
C PRO A 27 9.19 9.31 9.24
N TYR A 28 9.50 8.05 9.53
CA TYR A 28 9.01 6.92 8.74
C TYR A 28 7.58 6.56 9.12
N ASN A 29 6.74 6.40 8.10
CA ASN A 29 5.36 5.95 8.24
C ASN A 29 4.92 5.16 7.00
N GLY A 30 3.83 4.41 7.13
CA GLY A 30 3.26 3.64 6.03
C GLY A 30 2.30 4.45 5.17
N ARG A 31 2.26 4.14 3.88
CA ARG A 31 1.21 4.60 2.98
C ARG A 31 0.17 3.51 2.80
N VAL A 32 -1.09 3.89 2.94
CA VAL A 32 -2.23 2.98 2.84
C VAL A 32 -3.33 3.59 1.99
N LEU A 33 -4.28 2.76 1.56
CA LEU A 33 -5.53 3.26 1.02
C LEU A 33 -6.33 3.97 2.12
N ARG A 34 -6.94 5.11 1.77
CA ARG A 34 -7.87 5.81 2.66
C ARG A 34 -9.07 4.91 2.94
N ASN A 35 -9.50 4.89 4.17
CA ASN A 35 -10.72 4.22 4.61
C ASN A 35 -11.28 4.90 5.86
N ASP A 36 -12.44 4.46 6.30
CA ASP A 36 -13.15 5.07 7.43
C ASP A 36 -12.32 5.05 8.72
N PHE A 37 -11.58 3.97 8.96
CA PHE A 37 -10.75 3.83 10.15
C PHE A 37 -9.60 4.85 10.19
N VAL A 38 -8.89 5.02 9.07
CA VAL A 38 -7.83 6.03 8.96
C VAL A 38 -8.41 7.44 9.09
N GLU A 39 -9.52 7.73 8.40
CA GLU A 39 -10.13 9.06 8.45
C GLU A 39 -10.63 9.43 9.86
N LYS A 40 -11.08 8.45 10.63
CA LYS A 40 -11.51 8.65 12.02
C LYS A 40 -10.35 9.03 12.93
N TRP A 41 -9.20 8.39 12.78
CA TRP A 41 -8.12 8.48 13.75
C TRP A 41 -6.93 9.34 13.32
N ARG A 42 -6.79 9.65 12.03
CA ARG A 42 -5.73 10.56 11.59
C ARG A 42 -5.94 11.93 12.25
N ASP A 43 -4.86 12.60 12.60
CA ASP A 43 -4.87 13.85 13.35
C ASP A 43 -5.47 13.74 14.78
N HIS A 44 -5.79 12.52 15.23
CA HIS A 44 -6.31 12.18 16.56
C HIS A 44 -5.52 11.04 17.22
N GLU A 45 -4.23 10.95 16.95
CA GLU A 45 -3.39 9.85 17.40
C GLU A 45 -3.29 9.77 18.95
N ALA A 46 -3.39 10.91 19.64
CA ALA A 46 -3.42 10.93 21.11
C ALA A 46 -4.68 10.26 21.66
N GLU A 47 -5.84 10.56 21.07
CA GLU A 47 -7.11 9.91 21.43
C GLU A 47 -7.10 8.43 21.08
N LEU A 48 -6.50 8.07 19.94
CA LEU A 48 -6.32 6.67 19.56
C LEU A 48 -5.52 5.92 20.61
N ALA A 49 -4.44 6.51 21.14
CA ALA A 49 -3.63 5.90 22.17
C ALA A 49 -4.40 5.70 23.49
N GLU A 50 -5.29 6.61 23.83
CA GLU A 50 -6.18 6.49 25.02
C GLU A 50 -7.23 5.39 24.85
N HIS A 51 -7.67 5.11 23.62
CA HIS A 51 -8.69 4.10 23.29
C HIS A 51 -8.10 2.88 22.56
N LEU A 52 -6.81 2.63 22.78
CA LEU A 52 -6.04 1.67 21.99
C LEU A 52 -6.62 0.26 22.02
N ASP A 53 -7.08 -0.22 23.16
CA ASP A 53 -7.61 -1.58 23.30
C ASP A 53 -8.88 -1.77 22.46
N GLN A 54 -9.78 -0.80 22.47
CA GLN A 54 -11.00 -0.84 21.66
C GLN A 54 -10.65 -0.72 20.16
N ALA A 55 -9.80 0.22 19.79
CA ALA A 55 -9.40 0.42 18.41
C ALA A 55 -8.66 -0.81 17.85
N ARG A 56 -7.84 -1.47 18.66
CA ARG A 56 -7.16 -2.71 18.30
C ARG A 56 -8.14 -3.86 18.10
N SER A 57 -9.14 -3.98 18.97
CA SER A 57 -10.21 -4.97 18.83
C SER A 57 -11.01 -4.76 17.54
N ASP A 58 -11.41 -3.52 17.27
CA ASP A 58 -12.14 -3.15 16.05
C ASP A 58 -11.30 -3.46 14.79
N TYR A 59 -10.02 -3.13 14.82
CA TYR A 59 -9.09 -3.43 13.73
C TYR A 59 -8.95 -4.93 13.48
N GLN A 60 -8.76 -5.73 14.54
CA GLN A 60 -8.64 -7.19 14.43
C GLN A 60 -9.92 -7.82 13.87
N ALA A 61 -11.09 -7.36 14.33
CA ALA A 61 -12.37 -7.80 13.80
C ALA A 61 -12.53 -7.44 12.32
N GLY A 62 -12.13 -6.23 11.93
CA GLY A 62 -12.15 -5.77 10.54
C GLY A 62 -11.25 -6.60 9.63
N VAL A 63 -10.06 -6.94 10.09
CA VAL A 63 -9.12 -7.81 9.35
C VAL A 63 -9.70 -9.20 9.18
N ALA A 64 -10.25 -9.78 10.24
CA ALA A 64 -10.85 -11.12 10.20
C ALA A 64 -12.08 -11.20 9.27
N ALA A 65 -12.85 -10.11 9.19
CA ALA A 65 -14.01 -9.99 8.31
C ALA A 65 -13.68 -9.54 6.88
N GLU A 66 -12.39 -9.30 6.56
CA GLU A 66 -11.97 -8.68 5.29
C GLU A 66 -12.68 -7.33 5.00
N ASP A 67 -12.99 -6.59 6.06
CA ASP A 67 -13.66 -5.29 5.95
C ASP A 67 -12.64 -4.18 5.70
N TYR A 68 -12.48 -3.78 4.45
CA TYR A 68 -11.52 -2.75 4.01
C TYR A 68 -11.90 -1.32 4.41
N ARG A 69 -13.05 -1.11 5.05
CA ARG A 69 -13.36 0.16 5.74
C ARG A 69 -12.54 0.31 7.02
N VAL A 70 -12.02 -0.79 7.56
CA VAL A 70 -11.24 -0.86 8.79
C VAL A 70 -9.85 -1.47 8.55
N ALA A 71 -9.76 -2.57 7.82
CA ALA A 71 -8.51 -3.26 7.53
C ALA A 71 -7.60 -2.40 6.63
N ASN A 72 -6.31 -2.38 6.96
CA ASN A 72 -5.33 -1.64 6.18
C ASN A 72 -4.97 -2.34 4.87
N VAL A 73 -4.83 -1.56 3.81
CA VAL A 73 -4.24 -2.00 2.55
C VAL A 73 -3.01 -1.14 2.30
N ILE A 74 -1.83 -1.73 2.48
CA ILE A 74 -0.53 -1.06 2.27
C ILE A 74 -0.26 -1.00 0.77
N VAL A 75 -0.04 0.20 0.26
CA VAL A 75 0.17 0.44 -1.18
C VAL A 75 1.13 1.60 -1.40
N GLY A 76 1.68 1.69 -2.62
CA GLY A 76 2.39 2.88 -3.09
C GLY A 76 1.46 3.85 -3.84
N GLU A 77 1.90 5.07 -4.08
CA GLU A 77 1.18 6.06 -4.89
C GLU A 77 0.92 5.60 -6.33
N GLY A 78 1.78 4.71 -6.84
CA GLY A 78 1.66 4.14 -8.16
C GLY A 78 0.53 3.11 -8.33
N ILE A 79 -0.26 2.84 -7.27
CA ILE A 79 -1.32 1.81 -7.31
C ILE A 79 -2.30 2.02 -8.45
N GLY A 80 -2.60 3.27 -8.81
CA GLY A 80 -3.49 3.60 -9.91
C GLY A 80 -3.00 3.14 -11.29
N ARG A 81 -1.73 2.77 -11.42
CA ARG A 81 -1.15 2.22 -12.65
C ARG A 81 -1.27 0.70 -12.75
N VAL A 82 -1.58 0.04 -11.63
CA VAL A 82 -1.76 -1.42 -11.58
C VAL A 82 -3.22 -1.72 -11.88
N ARG A 83 -3.49 -2.22 -13.09
CA ARG A 83 -4.85 -2.44 -13.59
C ARG A 83 -5.26 -3.91 -13.63
N HIS A 84 -4.28 -4.79 -13.72
CA HIS A 84 -4.48 -6.22 -13.92
C HIS A 84 -3.55 -7.03 -13.03
N ILE A 85 -3.96 -8.26 -12.77
CA ILE A 85 -3.08 -9.29 -12.22
C ILE A 85 -2.44 -9.99 -13.41
N GLU A 86 -1.11 -9.98 -13.47
CA GLU A 86 -0.34 -10.55 -14.55
C GLU A 86 0.69 -11.53 -13.99
N SER A 87 1.15 -12.47 -14.82
CA SER A 87 2.26 -13.35 -14.43
C SER A 87 3.57 -12.54 -14.32
N ALA A 88 4.49 -13.00 -13.49
CA ALA A 88 5.81 -12.38 -13.37
C ALA A 88 6.54 -12.36 -14.73
N ALA A 89 6.39 -13.40 -15.54
CA ALA A 89 6.98 -13.47 -16.87
C ALA A 89 6.45 -12.37 -17.79
N ASP A 90 5.13 -12.15 -17.82
CA ASP A 90 4.50 -11.12 -18.64
C ASP A 90 4.93 -9.71 -18.20
N ILE A 91 5.03 -9.47 -16.89
CA ILE A 91 5.51 -8.22 -16.34
C ILE A 91 6.95 -7.95 -16.80
N VAL A 92 7.85 -8.91 -16.65
CA VAL A 92 9.26 -8.79 -17.06
C VAL A 92 9.37 -8.56 -18.57
N HIS A 93 8.65 -9.33 -19.39
CA HIS A 93 8.65 -9.15 -20.85
C HIS A 93 8.15 -7.76 -21.24
N SER A 94 7.08 -7.27 -20.62
CA SER A 94 6.54 -5.93 -20.85
C SER A 94 7.56 -4.85 -20.47
N MET A 95 8.22 -4.97 -19.33
CA MET A 95 9.26 -4.01 -18.89
C MET A 95 10.43 -3.96 -19.88
N VAL A 96 10.91 -5.10 -20.34
CA VAL A 96 12.00 -5.18 -21.33
C VAL A 96 11.57 -4.56 -22.66
N ALA A 97 10.37 -4.88 -23.15
CA ALA A 97 9.85 -4.32 -24.38
C ALA A 97 9.72 -2.77 -24.30
N GLN A 98 9.22 -2.24 -23.20
CA GLN A 98 9.12 -0.80 -22.97
C GLN A 98 10.50 -0.15 -22.88
N ALA A 99 11.44 -0.73 -22.15
CA ALA A 99 12.81 -0.23 -22.05
C ALA A 99 13.51 -0.17 -23.43
N THR A 100 13.34 -1.21 -24.24
CA THR A 100 13.88 -1.27 -25.62
C THR A 100 13.26 -0.21 -26.52
N ALA A 101 11.96 0.05 -26.39
CA ALA A 101 11.28 1.08 -27.15
C ALA A 101 11.75 2.50 -26.77
N ILE A 102 12.07 2.74 -25.51
CA ILE A 102 12.59 4.05 -25.03
C ILE A 102 14.05 4.23 -25.41
N ASN A 103 14.86 3.17 -25.33
CA ASN A 103 16.26 3.17 -25.68
C ASN A 103 16.56 2.08 -26.72
N PRO A 104 16.42 2.39 -28.02
CA PRO A 104 16.64 1.41 -29.10
C PRO A 104 18.09 0.89 -29.20
N THR A 105 19.05 1.60 -28.60
CA THR A 105 20.46 1.15 -28.55
C THR A 105 20.72 0.13 -27.48
N TYR A 106 19.80 -0.04 -26.54
CA TYR A 106 19.83 -1.12 -25.55
C TYR A 106 19.45 -2.44 -26.22
N GLN A 107 20.41 -3.02 -26.89
CA GLN A 107 20.34 -4.45 -27.20
C GLN A 107 20.66 -5.16 -25.90
N GLY A 108 19.64 -5.75 -25.28
CA GLY A 108 19.82 -6.49 -24.05
C GLY A 108 21.07 -7.33 -24.11
N ALA A 109 21.84 -7.37 -23.03
CA ALA A 109 23.08 -8.11 -22.95
C ALA A 109 22.86 -9.46 -23.59
N LYS A 110 23.54 -9.71 -24.71
CA LYS A 110 23.55 -11.04 -25.29
C LYS A 110 24.05 -11.94 -24.18
N THR A 111 23.17 -12.80 -23.70
CA THR A 111 23.57 -13.84 -22.75
C THR A 111 24.72 -14.58 -23.41
N CYS A 112 25.95 -14.32 -22.93
CA CYS A 112 27.08 -15.13 -23.27
C CYS A 112 26.82 -16.54 -22.72
N HIS A 113 26.64 -17.45 -23.61
CA HIS A 113 26.60 -18.87 -23.26
C HIS A 113 28.01 -19.39 -22.99
#